data_f928567672cd49135c4a35b203f6fa7e
#
_entry.id   f928567672cd49135c4a35b203f6fa7e
#
_cell.length_a   1.000
_cell.length_b   1.000
_cell.length_c   1.000
_cell.angle_alpha   90.00
_cell.angle_beta   90.00
_cell.angle_gamma   90.00
#
_symmetry.space_group_name_H-M   'P 1'
#
loop_
_entity.id
_entity.type
_entity.pdbx_description
1 polymer ?
#
loop_
_entity_poly.entity_id
_entity_poly.type
_entity_poly.pdbx_seq_one_letter_code
_entity_poly.pdbx_strand_id
1 'polypeptide(L)'
;MKKFKQIIAVILSAAAVISTAMVSVSAQDLQGYDLNGDGKFDVLDVTYLQINISGDGQLTDEQKKIADYNNDGKIDVQDVTTAQMLISGGDTPTAPTTQPTTAQPTTQPQPTTKPVSQASYNREFADKVIELINAERAKECIPALQKDTTITNAADTRAKETVTLFSHQRPNETSWITALIENNVFFSAAAENIAKGQTTPAQVVKAWMESPSHRQNIMNSNYNKIGVSCYVDNNVYYWEQLFVKG
;
A
#
# COMPACT_ATOMS: atom_id res chain seq x y z
N MET A 1 -35.31 -14.27 41.83
CA MET A 1 -35.52 -12.98 41.19
C MET A 1 -35.09 -11.80 42.12
N LYS A 2 -33.85 -11.76 42.65
CA LYS A 2 -33.35 -10.69 43.52
C LYS A 2 -31.87 -10.38 43.34
N LYS A 3 -31.27 -10.69 42.17
CA LYS A 3 -29.84 -10.42 41.88
C LYS A 3 -29.57 -9.62 40.56
N PHE A 4 -30.61 -9.04 39.94
CA PHE A 4 -30.51 -8.34 38.64
C PHE A 4 -30.76 -6.82 38.75
N LYS A 5 -30.81 -6.24 39.94
CA LYS A 5 -31.11 -4.81 40.17
C LYS A 5 -29.97 -4.00 40.79
N GLN A 6 -28.71 -4.46 40.80
CA GLN A 6 -27.60 -3.73 41.43
C GLN A 6 -26.43 -3.38 40.50
N ILE A 7 -26.59 -3.44 39.16
CA ILE A 7 -25.50 -3.10 38.20
C ILE A 7 -25.80 -1.84 37.38
N ILE A 8 -26.87 -1.10 37.65
CA ILE A 8 -27.24 0.12 36.90
C ILE A 8 -27.06 1.42 37.71
N ALA A 9 -26.31 1.41 38.80
CA ALA A 9 -26.23 2.59 39.70
C ALA A 9 -24.79 3.10 40.00
N VAL A 10 -23.80 2.89 39.09
CA VAL A 10 -22.42 3.41 39.28
C VAL A 10 -21.85 4.05 38.00
N ILE A 11 -22.67 4.52 37.07
CA ILE A 11 -22.18 5.29 35.92
C ILE A 11 -22.95 6.62 35.86
N LEU A 12 -22.91 7.43 36.93
CA LEU A 12 -23.31 8.83 36.86
C LEU A 12 -22.78 9.57 38.09
N SER A 13 -21.48 9.86 38.15
CA SER A 13 -20.93 11.05 38.85
C SER A 13 -19.41 11.05 38.79
N ALA A 14 -18.83 11.59 37.72
CA ALA A 14 -17.55 12.30 37.76
C ALA A 14 -17.46 13.17 36.49
N ALA A 15 -18.29 14.19 36.43
CA ALA A 15 -17.98 15.34 35.61
C ALA A 15 -16.96 16.19 36.37
N ALA A 16 -15.70 15.80 36.33
CA ALA A 16 -14.59 16.67 36.66
C ALA A 16 -14.32 17.54 35.43
N VAL A 17 -14.64 18.82 35.55
CA VAL A 17 -14.20 19.86 34.63
C VAL A 17 -12.68 19.97 34.74
N ILE A 18 -11.96 19.24 33.87
CA ILE A 18 -10.55 19.49 33.64
C ILE A 18 -10.50 20.53 32.51
N SER A 19 -10.18 21.74 32.85
CA SER A 19 -9.78 22.78 31.90
C SER A 19 -8.43 22.35 31.32
N THR A 20 -8.45 21.66 30.19
CA THR A 20 -7.24 21.33 29.42
C THR A 20 -6.88 22.53 28.56
N ALA A 21 -5.73 23.12 28.85
CA ALA A 21 -5.10 24.05 27.92
C ALA A 21 -4.90 23.30 26.59
N MET A 22 -5.48 23.81 25.51
CA MET A 22 -5.23 23.29 24.17
C MET A 22 -3.75 23.53 23.83
N VAL A 23 -2.94 22.51 23.93
CA VAL A 23 -1.60 22.50 23.33
C VAL A 23 -1.82 22.20 21.86
N SER A 24 -1.69 23.20 21.02
CA SER A 24 -1.69 22.99 19.57
C SER A 24 -0.38 22.30 19.19
N VAL A 25 -0.45 21.03 18.83
CA VAL A 25 0.67 20.26 18.26
C VAL A 25 1.05 20.90 16.93
N SER A 26 2.31 21.30 16.78
CA SER A 26 2.80 21.86 15.51
C SER A 26 3.02 20.75 14.47
N ALA A 27 2.91 21.08 13.19
CA ALA A 27 3.16 20.11 12.10
C ALA A 27 4.59 19.50 12.15
N GLN A 28 5.53 20.13 12.86
CA GLN A 28 6.89 19.60 13.08
C GLN A 28 6.94 18.49 14.14
N ASP A 29 5.99 18.47 15.10
CA ASP A 29 5.96 17.47 16.15
C ASP A 29 5.40 16.11 15.64
N LEU A 30 4.71 16.11 14.49
CA LEU A 30 4.10 14.92 13.89
C LEU A 30 5.00 14.18 12.88
N GLN A 31 6.19 14.72 12.57
CA GLN A 31 7.11 14.12 11.62
C GLN A 31 7.67 12.74 12.07
N GLY A 32 7.61 12.46 13.37
CA GLY A 32 7.96 11.15 13.94
C GLY A 32 6.92 10.05 13.73
N TYR A 33 5.76 10.37 13.17
CA TYR A 33 4.64 9.46 12.93
C TYR A 33 4.46 9.09 11.45
N ASP A 34 5.35 9.55 10.57
CA ASP A 34 5.39 9.23 9.14
C ASP A 34 5.73 7.76 8.93
N LEU A 35 4.70 6.94 8.79
CA LEU A 35 4.84 5.49 8.66
C LEU A 35 5.15 5.06 7.22
N ASN A 36 4.65 5.81 6.24
CA ASN A 36 4.85 5.52 4.83
C ASN A 36 6.16 6.10 4.27
N GLY A 37 6.83 7.03 4.98
CA GLY A 37 8.12 7.60 4.61
C GLY A 37 8.04 8.73 3.58
N ASP A 38 6.88 9.36 3.39
CA ASP A 38 6.68 10.43 2.39
C ASP A 38 7.03 11.85 2.91
N GLY A 39 7.42 11.95 4.17
CA GLY A 39 7.78 13.20 4.85
C GLY A 39 6.60 13.95 5.46
N LYS A 40 5.43 13.34 5.53
CA LYS A 40 4.21 13.88 6.14
C LYS A 40 3.62 12.88 7.10
N PHE A 41 2.78 13.34 7.99
CA PHE A 41 1.88 12.49 8.77
C PHE A 41 0.44 12.84 8.41
N ASP A 42 -0.21 11.99 7.66
CA ASP A 42 -1.57 12.22 7.18
C ASP A 42 -2.40 10.92 7.03
N VAL A 43 -3.55 11.01 6.39
CA VAL A 43 -4.45 9.86 6.18
C VAL A 43 -3.80 8.70 5.42
N LEU A 44 -2.70 8.93 4.71
CA LEU A 44 -1.98 7.88 3.99
C LEU A 44 -1.24 6.97 4.96
N ASP A 45 -0.69 7.49 6.07
CA ASP A 45 -0.07 6.69 7.13
C ASP A 45 -1.09 5.78 7.81
N VAL A 46 -2.28 6.32 8.07
CA VAL A 46 -3.41 5.54 8.61
C VAL A 46 -3.80 4.41 7.65
N THR A 47 -3.90 4.71 6.38
CA THR A 47 -4.21 3.73 5.34
C THR A 47 -3.12 2.67 5.25
N TYR A 48 -1.86 3.09 5.29
CA TYR A 48 -0.70 2.19 5.29
C TYR A 48 -0.73 1.24 6.49
N LEU A 49 -1.03 1.76 7.69
CA LEU A 49 -1.18 0.95 8.91
C LEU A 49 -2.33 -0.05 8.78
N GLN A 50 -3.51 0.38 8.33
CA GLN A 50 -4.69 -0.50 8.16
C GLN A 50 -4.40 -1.70 7.28
N ILE A 51 -3.70 -1.49 6.16
CA ILE A 51 -3.32 -2.55 5.23
C ILE A 51 -2.36 -3.54 5.89
N ASN A 52 -1.40 -3.05 6.65
CA ASN A 52 -0.44 -3.91 7.33
C ASN A 52 -1.08 -4.74 8.45
N ILE A 53 -2.05 -4.19 9.18
CA ILE A 53 -2.82 -4.90 10.21
C ILE A 53 -3.74 -5.95 9.58
N SER A 54 -4.30 -5.70 8.40
CA SER A 54 -5.16 -6.68 7.70
C SER A 54 -4.40 -7.92 7.18
N GLY A 55 -3.07 -7.90 7.26
CA GLY A 55 -2.21 -9.02 6.85
C GLY A 55 -1.76 -8.96 5.39
N ASP A 56 -2.13 -7.91 4.66
CA ASP A 56 -1.77 -7.70 3.25
C ASP A 56 -0.42 -6.97 3.08
N GLY A 57 0.23 -6.57 4.19
CA GLY A 57 1.53 -5.92 4.21
C GLY A 57 2.45 -6.45 5.32
N GLN A 58 3.72 -6.06 5.28
CA GLN A 58 4.68 -6.32 6.35
C GLN A 58 5.43 -5.04 6.68
N LEU A 59 5.32 -4.62 7.94
CA LEU A 59 6.11 -3.50 8.46
C LEU A 59 7.56 -3.92 8.68
N THR A 60 8.50 -3.08 8.31
CA THR A 60 9.91 -3.21 8.73
C THR A 60 10.03 -3.02 10.25
N ASP A 61 11.17 -3.37 10.83
CA ASP A 61 11.37 -3.21 12.29
C ASP A 61 11.41 -1.73 12.70
N GLU A 62 11.82 -0.83 11.81
CA GLU A 62 11.74 0.62 12.00
C GLU A 62 10.28 1.09 11.95
N GLN A 63 9.50 0.64 10.98
CA GLN A 63 8.09 0.98 10.85
C GLN A 63 7.25 0.44 12.01
N LYS A 64 7.58 -0.72 12.56
CA LYS A 64 6.90 -1.26 13.75
C LYS A 64 7.06 -0.35 14.97
N LYS A 65 8.20 0.33 15.09
CA LYS A 65 8.43 1.30 16.19
C LYS A 65 7.56 2.56 16.05
N ILE A 66 7.21 2.93 14.80
CA ILE A 66 6.36 4.07 14.49
C ILE A 66 4.88 3.69 14.58
N ALA A 67 4.54 2.47 14.17
CA ALA A 67 3.16 1.99 14.00
C ALA A 67 2.39 1.79 15.31
N ASP A 68 3.07 1.68 16.44
CA ASP A 68 2.47 1.62 17.78
C ASP A 68 2.17 3.06 18.25
N TYR A 69 1.12 3.65 17.68
CA TYR A 69 0.76 5.06 17.91
C TYR A 69 0.23 5.33 19.31
N ASN A 70 -0.29 4.29 20.00
CA ASN A 70 -0.79 4.41 21.37
C ASN A 70 0.23 3.97 22.44
N ASN A 71 1.41 3.44 22.02
CA ASN A 71 2.49 2.94 22.87
C ASN A 71 2.08 1.83 23.84
N ASP A 72 1.16 0.93 23.42
CA ASP A 72 0.74 -0.20 24.25
C ASP A 72 1.56 -1.48 24.01
N GLY A 73 2.51 -1.45 23.07
CA GLY A 73 3.41 -2.53 22.70
C GLY A 73 2.80 -3.52 21.70
N LYS A 74 1.66 -3.18 21.11
CA LYS A 74 1.00 -3.95 20.04
C LYS A 74 0.83 -3.05 18.82
N ILE A 75 0.56 -3.67 17.68
CA ILE A 75 0.20 -2.95 16.46
C ILE A 75 -1.13 -3.52 16.01
N ASP A 76 -2.22 -2.78 16.27
CA ASP A 76 -3.57 -3.22 15.99
C ASP A 76 -4.52 -2.06 15.63
N VAL A 77 -5.83 -2.34 15.57
CA VAL A 77 -6.83 -1.34 15.19
C VAL A 77 -6.90 -0.13 16.14
N GLN A 78 -6.36 -0.24 17.36
CA GLN A 78 -6.32 0.88 18.30
C GLN A 78 -5.31 1.92 17.85
N ASP A 79 -4.19 1.51 17.22
CA ASP A 79 -3.22 2.42 16.62
C ASP A 79 -3.80 3.19 15.44
N VAL A 80 -4.61 2.51 14.62
CA VAL A 80 -5.36 3.17 13.55
C VAL A 80 -6.24 4.28 14.11
N THR A 81 -6.96 4.01 15.19
CA THR A 81 -7.82 4.99 15.85
C THR A 81 -7.00 6.14 16.42
N THR A 82 -5.87 5.84 17.05
CA THR A 82 -4.95 6.84 17.61
C THR A 82 -4.36 7.74 16.53
N ALA A 83 -3.87 7.15 15.44
CA ALA A 83 -3.36 7.90 14.29
C ALA A 83 -4.44 8.84 13.68
N GLN A 84 -5.68 8.37 13.54
CA GLN A 84 -6.80 9.19 13.07
C GLN A 84 -7.11 10.37 14.01
N MET A 85 -7.06 10.15 15.33
CA MET A 85 -7.23 11.21 16.33
C MET A 85 -6.09 12.24 16.25
N LEU A 86 -4.84 11.81 16.09
CA LEU A 86 -3.68 12.68 15.93
C LEU A 86 -3.81 13.60 14.71
N ILE A 87 -4.21 13.05 13.55
CA ILE A 87 -4.43 13.83 12.31
C ILE A 87 -5.58 14.83 12.49
N SER A 88 -6.63 14.47 13.24
CA SER A 88 -7.78 15.37 13.49
C SER A 88 -7.56 16.40 14.59
N GLY A 89 -6.37 16.48 15.18
CA GLY A 89 -6.02 17.45 16.23
C GLY A 89 -6.45 17.03 17.65
N GLY A 90 -6.60 15.72 17.88
CA GLY A 90 -6.82 15.16 19.22
C GLY A 90 -5.53 15.04 20.03
N ASP A 91 -5.65 14.94 21.36
CA ASP A 91 -4.51 14.88 22.30
C ASP A 91 -3.56 13.73 22.04
N THR A 92 -2.24 14.01 22.02
CA THR A 92 -1.16 13.09 21.71
C THR A 92 -0.69 12.26 22.90
N PRO A 93 -0.39 10.97 22.71
CA PRO A 93 0.56 10.23 23.57
C PRO A 93 2.00 10.66 23.22
N THR A 94 2.84 10.74 24.23
CA THR A 94 4.24 11.19 24.15
C THR A 94 5.09 10.29 23.22
N ALA A 95 5.68 10.85 22.18
CA ALA A 95 6.55 10.15 21.23
C ALA A 95 7.94 9.83 21.81
N PRO A 96 8.56 8.72 21.44
CA PRO A 96 9.97 8.46 21.70
C PRO A 96 10.87 9.18 20.69
N THR A 97 11.71 10.06 21.21
CA THR A 97 12.73 10.78 20.42
C THR A 97 13.94 9.90 20.22
N THR A 98 14.24 9.48 19.00
CA THR A 98 15.62 9.29 18.52
C THR A 98 15.66 9.13 17.00
N GLN A 99 16.26 10.10 16.37
CA GLN A 99 16.64 10.08 14.96
C GLN A 99 18.09 9.59 14.84
N PRO A 100 18.42 8.76 13.88
CA PRO A 100 19.78 8.71 13.34
C PRO A 100 19.87 9.25 11.93
N THR A 101 20.77 10.16 11.76
CA THR A 101 21.25 10.80 10.54
C THR A 101 22.11 9.83 9.71
N THR A 102 21.73 9.68 8.47
CA THR A 102 22.42 9.51 7.20
C THR A 102 23.83 9.30 6.92
N ALA A 103 24.17 8.62 5.92
CA ALA A 103 25.24 8.95 4.97
C ALA A 103 24.99 8.30 3.60
N GLN A 104 25.01 9.11 2.58
CA GLN A 104 25.08 8.75 1.17
C GLN A 104 26.51 8.38 0.81
N PRO A 105 26.77 7.38 -0.01
CA PRO A 105 28.00 7.31 -0.79
C PRO A 105 27.76 7.35 -2.30
N THR A 106 28.60 8.14 -2.89
CA THR A 106 28.82 8.46 -4.28
C THR A 106 29.57 7.35 -5.04
N THR A 107 29.28 7.30 -6.37
CA THR A 107 30.14 6.94 -7.51
C THR A 107 30.57 5.51 -7.80
N GLN A 108 30.04 5.09 -8.90
CA GLN A 108 30.47 4.39 -10.11
C GLN A 108 31.92 3.87 -10.25
N PRO A 109 32.17 2.77 -11.04
CA PRO A 109 32.34 2.94 -12.51
C PRO A 109 31.71 1.84 -13.38
N GLN A 110 31.41 2.21 -14.61
CA GLN A 110 30.95 1.39 -15.73
C GLN A 110 32.12 0.62 -16.40
N PRO A 111 31.85 -0.58 -16.98
CA PRO A 111 32.43 -0.95 -18.26
C PRO A 111 31.43 -1.53 -19.29
N THR A 112 31.43 -0.88 -20.42
CA THR A 112 31.37 -1.30 -21.85
C THR A 112 30.63 -2.56 -22.31
N THR A 113 29.56 -2.31 -23.06
CA THR A 113 29.14 -2.79 -24.40
C THR A 113 28.96 -4.29 -24.68
N LYS A 114 27.66 -4.64 -24.75
CA LYS A 114 27.04 -5.54 -25.74
C LYS A 114 25.74 -4.90 -26.22
N PRO A 115 25.21 -5.17 -27.42
CA PRO A 115 23.95 -4.57 -27.83
C PRO A 115 22.86 -4.99 -26.87
N VAL A 116 22.53 -4.09 -25.97
CA VAL A 116 21.48 -4.26 -24.97
C VAL A 116 20.18 -4.09 -25.73
N SER A 117 19.35 -5.14 -25.78
CA SER A 117 17.91 -4.98 -25.99
C SER A 117 17.46 -3.88 -25.01
N GLN A 118 17.10 -2.73 -25.53
CA GLN A 118 16.79 -1.57 -24.70
C GLN A 118 15.58 -1.88 -23.85
N ALA A 119 15.75 -1.90 -22.55
CA ALA A 119 14.67 -2.14 -21.61
C ALA A 119 13.54 -1.10 -21.83
N SER A 120 12.30 -1.55 -21.98
CA SER A 120 11.19 -0.67 -22.36
C SER A 120 9.84 -1.18 -21.87
N TYR A 121 8.89 -0.23 -21.70
CA TYR A 121 7.49 -0.56 -21.45
C TYR A 121 6.76 -0.89 -22.74
N ASN A 122 6.01 -2.00 -22.76
CA ASN A 122 5.11 -2.36 -23.85
C ASN A 122 3.68 -1.97 -23.49
N ARG A 123 3.29 -0.76 -23.88
CA ARG A 123 1.98 -0.17 -23.57
C ARG A 123 0.83 -0.89 -24.28
N GLU A 124 1.03 -1.30 -25.51
CA GLU A 124 0.04 -2.05 -26.28
C GLU A 124 -0.31 -3.38 -25.58
N PHE A 125 0.70 -4.07 -25.05
CA PHE A 125 0.51 -5.31 -24.32
C PHE A 125 -0.21 -5.07 -22.98
N ALA A 126 0.14 -4.01 -22.26
CA ALA A 126 -0.53 -3.64 -21.01
C ALA A 126 -2.02 -3.34 -21.26
N ASP A 127 -2.34 -2.57 -22.30
CA ASP A 127 -3.72 -2.26 -22.66
C ASP A 127 -4.49 -3.51 -23.08
N LYS A 128 -3.87 -4.41 -23.82
CA LYS A 128 -4.48 -5.68 -24.22
C LYS A 128 -4.77 -6.60 -23.02
N VAL A 129 -3.94 -6.57 -21.99
CA VAL A 129 -4.21 -7.28 -20.73
C VAL A 129 -5.50 -6.75 -20.09
N ILE A 130 -5.70 -5.43 -20.01
CA ILE A 130 -6.92 -4.84 -19.44
C ILE A 130 -8.17 -5.28 -20.21
N GLU A 131 -8.10 -5.26 -21.56
CA GLU A 131 -9.21 -5.74 -22.39
C GLU A 131 -9.57 -7.21 -22.09
N LEU A 132 -8.56 -8.08 -22.03
CA LEU A 132 -8.75 -9.51 -21.78
C LEU A 132 -9.32 -9.77 -20.38
N ILE A 133 -8.84 -9.07 -19.37
CA ILE A 133 -9.37 -9.16 -18.00
C ILE A 133 -10.84 -8.72 -17.96
N ASN A 134 -11.16 -7.61 -18.58
CA ASN A 134 -12.54 -7.14 -18.63
C ASN A 134 -13.46 -8.10 -19.40
N ALA A 135 -12.93 -8.80 -20.41
CA ALA A 135 -13.67 -9.88 -21.07
C ALA A 135 -13.94 -11.08 -20.13
N GLU A 136 -12.96 -11.46 -19.27
CA GLU A 136 -13.18 -12.51 -18.27
C GLU A 136 -14.20 -12.07 -17.20
N ARG A 137 -14.12 -10.83 -16.71
CA ARG A 137 -15.08 -10.27 -15.76
C ARG A 137 -16.51 -10.24 -16.32
N ALA A 138 -16.66 -9.86 -17.60
CA ALA A 138 -17.96 -9.82 -18.27
C ALA A 138 -18.64 -11.19 -18.35
N LYS A 139 -17.92 -12.30 -18.47
CA LYS A 139 -18.48 -13.66 -18.45
C LYS A 139 -19.21 -13.99 -17.15
N GLU A 140 -18.80 -13.36 -16.05
CA GLU A 140 -19.42 -13.56 -14.73
C GLU A 140 -20.27 -12.32 -14.31
N CYS A 141 -20.65 -11.46 -15.27
CA CYS A 141 -21.43 -10.24 -15.02
C CYS A 141 -20.80 -9.28 -14.00
N ILE A 142 -19.48 -9.28 -13.86
CA ILE A 142 -18.75 -8.36 -13.00
C ILE A 142 -18.46 -7.07 -13.80
N PRO A 143 -18.68 -5.86 -13.23
CA PRO A 143 -18.38 -4.61 -13.89
C PRO A 143 -16.92 -4.51 -14.37
N ALA A 144 -16.70 -3.89 -15.51
CA ALA A 144 -15.37 -3.67 -16.06
C ALA A 144 -14.54 -2.75 -15.16
N LEU A 145 -13.25 -3.04 -15.06
CA LEU A 145 -12.25 -2.19 -14.43
C LEU A 145 -11.91 -1.02 -15.37
N GLN A 146 -11.86 0.18 -14.81
CA GLN A 146 -11.43 1.37 -15.54
C GLN A 146 -9.92 1.53 -15.48
N LYS A 147 -9.27 1.72 -16.62
CA LYS A 147 -7.85 2.07 -16.66
C LYS A 147 -7.63 3.42 -15.99
N ASP A 148 -6.65 3.49 -15.10
CA ASP A 148 -6.24 4.72 -14.44
C ASP A 148 -4.74 4.97 -14.68
N THR A 149 -4.40 6.18 -15.14
CA THR A 149 -3.02 6.52 -15.50
C THR A 149 -2.11 6.57 -14.27
N THR A 150 -2.62 7.04 -13.13
CA THR A 150 -1.84 7.15 -11.90
C THR A 150 -1.50 5.77 -11.36
N ILE A 151 -2.47 4.84 -11.39
CA ILE A 151 -2.24 3.44 -11.02
C ILE A 151 -1.28 2.77 -12.03
N THR A 152 -1.37 3.12 -13.33
CA THR A 152 -0.44 2.61 -14.35
C THR A 152 1.01 3.07 -14.06
N ASN A 153 1.21 4.31 -13.61
CA ASN A 153 2.55 4.79 -13.22
C ASN A 153 3.12 4.00 -12.03
N ALA A 154 2.29 3.68 -11.05
CA ALA A 154 2.68 2.80 -9.95
C ALA A 154 3.02 1.38 -10.44
N ALA A 155 2.20 0.83 -11.35
CA ALA A 155 2.47 -0.48 -11.97
C ALA A 155 3.77 -0.49 -12.79
N ASP A 156 4.13 0.62 -13.43
CA ASP A 156 5.41 0.76 -14.14
C ASP A 156 6.61 0.68 -13.19
N THR A 157 6.52 1.40 -12.08
CA THR A 157 7.54 1.33 -11.04
C THR A 157 7.71 -0.09 -10.58
N ARG A 158 6.62 -0.77 -10.24
CA ARG A 158 6.63 -2.15 -9.76
C ARG A 158 7.16 -3.14 -10.80
N ALA A 159 6.68 -3.07 -12.04
CA ALA A 159 7.14 -3.96 -13.11
C ALA A 159 8.67 -3.87 -13.33
N LYS A 160 9.23 -2.66 -13.21
CA LYS A 160 10.67 -2.45 -13.27
C LYS A 160 11.40 -3.00 -12.06
N GLU A 161 10.85 -2.85 -10.86
CA GLU A 161 11.42 -3.39 -9.62
C GLU A 161 11.45 -4.92 -9.60
N THR A 162 10.45 -5.58 -10.20
CA THR A 162 10.41 -7.05 -10.31
C THR A 162 11.53 -7.64 -11.18
N VAL A 163 12.24 -6.84 -11.96
CA VAL A 163 13.49 -7.24 -12.62
C VAL A 163 14.56 -7.58 -11.59
N THR A 164 14.69 -6.74 -10.56
CA THR A 164 15.68 -6.88 -9.50
C THR A 164 15.23 -7.87 -8.43
N LEU A 165 13.97 -7.75 -8.00
CA LEU A 165 13.38 -8.62 -6.99
C LEU A 165 11.96 -9.02 -7.41
N PHE A 166 11.79 -10.26 -7.87
CA PHE A 166 10.47 -10.80 -8.24
C PHE A 166 9.71 -11.22 -6.96
N SER A 167 9.07 -10.26 -6.34
CA SER A 167 8.38 -10.38 -5.05
C SER A 167 7.31 -9.30 -4.91
N HIS A 168 6.32 -9.54 -4.03
CA HIS A 168 5.40 -8.51 -3.55
C HIS A 168 6.10 -7.50 -2.61
N GLN A 169 7.28 -7.81 -2.10
CA GLN A 169 8.15 -6.85 -1.43
C GLN A 169 8.97 -6.09 -2.48
N ARG A 170 9.15 -4.79 -2.29
CA ARG A 170 9.96 -3.94 -3.15
C ARG A 170 11.46 -4.08 -2.82
N PRO A 171 12.39 -3.74 -3.75
CA PRO A 171 13.83 -3.78 -3.49
C PRO A 171 14.30 -2.92 -2.32
N ASN A 172 13.52 -1.91 -1.93
CA ASN A 172 13.77 -1.05 -0.76
C ASN A 172 13.16 -1.60 0.54
N GLU A 173 12.75 -2.88 0.54
CA GLU A 173 12.15 -3.61 1.65
C GLU A 173 10.74 -3.15 2.06
N THR A 174 10.14 -2.20 1.36
CA THR A 174 8.75 -1.79 1.59
C THR A 174 7.76 -2.72 0.88
N SER A 175 6.48 -2.60 1.22
CA SER A 175 5.40 -3.32 0.53
C SER A 175 5.15 -2.73 -0.87
N TRP A 176 4.68 -3.57 -1.81
CA TRP A 176 4.27 -3.15 -3.16
C TRP A 176 3.29 -1.96 -3.16
N ILE A 177 2.45 -1.86 -2.13
CA ILE A 177 1.41 -0.85 -2.00
C ILE A 177 1.98 0.57 -1.91
N THR A 178 3.21 0.72 -1.42
CA THR A 178 3.87 2.04 -1.37
C THR A 178 4.04 2.66 -2.74
N ALA A 179 4.10 1.85 -3.82
CA ALA A 179 4.12 2.39 -5.17
C ALA A 179 2.82 3.12 -5.54
N LEU A 180 1.65 2.66 -5.05
CA LEU A 180 0.39 3.40 -5.21
C LEU A 180 0.41 4.71 -4.43
N ILE A 181 0.88 4.68 -3.19
CA ILE A 181 0.97 5.85 -2.31
C ILE A 181 1.91 6.90 -2.90
N GLU A 182 3.10 6.51 -3.33
CA GLU A 182 4.09 7.38 -3.99
C GLU A 182 3.56 8.05 -5.26
N ASN A 183 2.59 7.43 -5.91
CA ASN A 183 1.89 7.99 -7.06
C ASN A 183 0.60 8.74 -6.71
N ASN A 184 0.36 9.03 -5.42
CA ASN A 184 -0.83 9.75 -4.93
C ASN A 184 -2.15 9.06 -5.32
N VAL A 185 -2.18 7.73 -5.35
CA VAL A 185 -3.41 6.96 -5.58
C VAL A 185 -4.15 6.82 -4.27
N PHE A 186 -5.37 7.34 -4.20
CA PHE A 186 -6.27 7.16 -3.06
C PHE A 186 -7.10 5.89 -3.27
N PHE A 187 -7.19 5.05 -2.25
CA PHE A 187 -7.91 3.78 -2.32
C PHE A 187 -8.42 3.33 -0.94
N SER A 188 -9.53 2.57 -0.95
CA SER A 188 -10.06 1.88 0.23
C SER A 188 -9.72 0.39 0.24
N ALA A 189 -9.30 -0.15 -0.90
CA ALA A 189 -8.76 -1.50 -1.07
C ALA A 189 -7.89 -1.56 -2.31
N ALA A 190 -6.84 -2.40 -2.27
CA ALA A 190 -5.97 -2.63 -3.40
C ALA A 190 -5.48 -4.08 -3.45
N ALA A 191 -5.01 -4.54 -4.60
CA ALA A 191 -4.36 -5.83 -4.78
C ALA A 191 -3.32 -5.76 -5.90
N GLU A 192 -2.35 -6.65 -5.84
CA GLU A 192 -1.28 -6.80 -6.83
C GLU A 192 -1.28 -8.22 -7.41
N ASN A 193 -1.07 -8.31 -8.72
CA ASN A 193 -0.70 -9.55 -9.41
C ASN A 193 0.59 -9.31 -10.17
N ILE A 194 1.59 -10.16 -9.98
CA ILE A 194 2.85 -10.13 -10.73
C ILE A 194 3.02 -11.40 -11.55
N ALA A 195 3.68 -11.28 -12.70
CA ALA A 195 4.08 -12.43 -13.50
C ALA A 195 5.38 -12.15 -14.29
N LYS A 196 6.07 -13.24 -14.69
CA LYS A 196 7.34 -13.15 -15.39
C LYS A 196 7.46 -14.25 -16.45
N GLY A 197 7.92 -13.88 -17.62
CA GLY A 197 8.28 -14.83 -18.68
C GLY A 197 7.23 -15.10 -19.74
N GLN A 198 5.95 -14.78 -19.50
CA GLN A 198 4.90 -14.85 -20.51
C GLN A 198 5.15 -13.80 -21.59
N THR A 199 5.20 -14.19 -22.85
CA THR A 199 5.60 -13.31 -23.95
C THR A 199 4.42 -12.63 -24.66
N THR A 200 3.18 -12.92 -24.25
CA THR A 200 1.97 -12.32 -24.81
C THR A 200 0.94 -12.01 -23.73
N PRO A 201 0.07 -11.00 -23.95
CA PRO A 201 -1.05 -10.69 -23.06
C PRO A 201 -1.98 -11.88 -22.78
N ALA A 202 -2.27 -12.69 -23.82
CA ALA A 202 -3.14 -13.86 -23.66
C ALA A 202 -2.52 -14.93 -22.74
N GLN A 203 -1.20 -15.14 -22.83
CA GLN A 203 -0.49 -16.09 -21.96
C GLN A 203 -0.49 -15.67 -20.51
N VAL A 204 -0.23 -14.38 -20.23
CA VAL A 204 -0.18 -13.91 -18.86
C VAL A 204 -1.56 -13.87 -18.22
N VAL A 205 -2.59 -13.41 -18.93
CA VAL A 205 -3.98 -13.43 -18.42
C VAL A 205 -4.44 -14.85 -18.17
N LYS A 206 -4.14 -15.81 -19.09
CA LYS A 206 -4.43 -17.22 -18.86
C LYS A 206 -3.76 -17.75 -17.59
N ALA A 207 -2.47 -17.49 -17.41
CA ALA A 207 -1.72 -17.92 -16.23
C ALA A 207 -2.33 -17.37 -14.92
N TRP A 208 -2.69 -16.09 -14.91
CA TRP A 208 -3.33 -15.49 -13.75
C TRP A 208 -4.72 -16.08 -13.48
N MET A 209 -5.52 -16.31 -14.52
CA MET A 209 -6.87 -16.90 -14.37
C MET A 209 -6.82 -18.38 -13.92
N GLU A 210 -5.75 -19.10 -14.21
CA GLU A 210 -5.52 -20.48 -13.75
C GLU A 210 -5.00 -20.54 -12.30
N SER A 211 -4.49 -19.45 -11.76
CA SER A 211 -4.02 -19.32 -10.37
C SER A 211 -5.14 -18.83 -9.47
N PRO A 212 -5.55 -19.58 -8.44
CA PRO A 212 -6.68 -19.18 -7.57
C PRO A 212 -6.53 -17.79 -6.94
N SER A 213 -5.35 -17.45 -6.41
CA SER A 213 -5.08 -16.14 -5.78
C SER A 213 -5.13 -14.99 -6.77
N HIS A 214 -4.46 -15.13 -7.92
CA HIS A 214 -4.46 -14.10 -8.95
C HIS A 214 -5.86 -13.92 -9.56
N ARG A 215 -6.58 -15.01 -9.81
CA ARG A 215 -7.96 -14.98 -10.29
C ARG A 215 -8.87 -14.28 -9.30
N GLN A 216 -8.71 -14.51 -8.01
CA GLN A 216 -9.49 -13.85 -6.97
C GLN A 216 -9.37 -12.32 -7.06
N ASN A 217 -8.17 -11.79 -7.29
CA ASN A 217 -7.97 -10.35 -7.49
C ASN A 217 -8.66 -9.85 -8.77
N ILE A 218 -8.49 -10.57 -9.89
CA ILE A 218 -9.11 -10.21 -11.19
C ILE A 218 -10.63 -10.19 -11.10
N MET A 219 -11.23 -11.16 -10.43
CA MET A 219 -12.69 -11.37 -10.37
C MET A 219 -13.34 -10.67 -9.18
N ASN A 220 -12.59 -9.93 -8.36
CA ASN A 220 -13.14 -9.21 -7.23
C ASN A 220 -13.98 -8.01 -7.69
N SER A 221 -15.29 -8.03 -7.36
CA SER A 221 -16.23 -6.97 -7.72
C SER A 221 -16.03 -5.67 -6.95
N ASN A 222 -15.26 -5.69 -5.86
CA ASN A 222 -14.97 -4.49 -5.08
C ASN A 222 -14.02 -3.53 -5.81
N TYR A 223 -13.13 -4.04 -6.68
CA TYR A 223 -12.25 -3.18 -7.45
C TYR A 223 -12.98 -2.57 -8.64
N ASN A 224 -12.71 -1.28 -8.90
CA ASN A 224 -13.29 -0.52 -9.99
C ASN A 224 -12.25 0.12 -10.92
N LYS A 225 -10.98 0.16 -10.51
CA LYS A 225 -9.87 0.72 -11.29
C LYS A 225 -8.70 -0.26 -11.39
N ILE A 226 -7.90 -0.09 -12.45
CA ILE A 226 -6.73 -0.92 -12.71
C ILE A 226 -5.62 -0.12 -13.37
N GLY A 227 -4.38 -0.40 -12.99
CA GLY A 227 -3.17 -0.08 -13.74
C GLY A 227 -2.43 -1.35 -14.12
N VAL A 228 -1.97 -1.44 -15.35
CA VAL A 228 -1.19 -2.57 -15.84
C VAL A 228 0.10 -2.08 -16.47
N SER A 229 1.18 -2.80 -16.21
CA SER A 229 2.46 -2.60 -16.88
C SER A 229 2.99 -3.90 -17.46
N CYS A 230 3.65 -3.77 -18.60
CA CYS A 230 4.48 -4.80 -19.21
C CYS A 230 5.86 -4.20 -19.45
N TYR A 231 6.83 -4.55 -18.63
CA TYR A 231 8.22 -4.12 -18.77
C TYR A 231 9.05 -5.25 -19.38
N VAL A 232 9.82 -4.93 -20.42
CA VAL A 232 10.66 -5.91 -21.11
C VAL A 232 12.12 -5.54 -20.86
N ASP A 233 12.87 -6.47 -20.29
CA ASP A 233 14.30 -6.35 -20.07
C ASP A 233 15.00 -7.62 -20.52
N ASN A 234 16.05 -7.49 -21.36
CA ASN A 234 16.80 -8.63 -21.90
C ASN A 234 15.92 -9.76 -22.49
N ASN A 235 14.85 -9.39 -23.21
CA ASN A 235 13.83 -10.29 -23.78
C ASN A 235 13.00 -11.07 -22.74
N VAL A 236 13.08 -10.71 -21.47
CA VAL A 236 12.20 -11.22 -20.41
C VAL A 236 11.09 -10.21 -20.17
N TYR A 237 9.86 -10.69 -20.13
CA TYR A 237 8.67 -9.89 -19.88
C TYR A 237 8.33 -9.95 -18.40
N TYR A 238 8.16 -8.80 -17.79
CA TYR A 238 7.73 -8.61 -16.41
C TYR A 238 6.38 -7.89 -16.41
N TRP A 239 5.40 -8.51 -15.79
CA TRP A 239 4.02 -8.06 -15.80
C TRP A 239 3.57 -7.66 -14.41
N GLU A 240 2.83 -6.57 -14.38
CA GLU A 240 2.28 -5.99 -13.16
C GLU A 240 0.83 -5.61 -13.35
N GLN A 241 -0.02 -5.95 -12.39
CA GLN A 241 -1.41 -5.49 -12.28
C GLN A 241 -1.66 -4.94 -10.90
N LEU A 242 -2.09 -3.70 -10.80
CA LEU A 242 -2.55 -3.08 -9.58
C LEU A 242 -4.05 -2.81 -9.68
N PHE A 243 -4.82 -3.40 -8.78
CA PHE A 243 -6.27 -3.23 -8.66
C PHE A 243 -6.56 -2.28 -7.53
N VAL A 244 -7.55 -1.41 -7.70
CA VAL A 244 -7.88 -0.37 -6.73
C VAL A 244 -9.40 -0.23 -6.61
N LYS A 245 -9.85 -0.04 -5.36
CA LYS A 245 -11.15 0.50 -5.01
C LYS A 245 -10.96 1.99 -4.69
N GLY A 246 -11.27 2.86 -5.63
CA GLY A 246 -11.26 4.31 -5.45
C GLY A 246 -12.61 4.86 -5.03
#